data_19cc50315ef7155dddad755069d97d32
#
_entry.id   19cc50315ef7155dddad755069d97d32
#
_cell.length_a   1.000
_cell.length_b   1.000
_cell.length_c   1.000
_cell.angle_alpha   90.00
_cell.angle_beta   90.00
_cell.angle_gamma   90.00
#
_symmetry.space_group_name_H-M   'P 1'
#
loop_
_entity.id
_entity.type
_entity.pdbx_description
1 polymer ?
#
loop_
_entity_poly.entity_id
_entity_poly.type
_entity_poly.pdbx_seq_one_letter_code
_entity_poly.pdbx_strand_id
1 'polypeptide(L)'
;MVPPTENTRSANAAAALGSKIRALRQRLKRTLDETATAAGISKPFLSQVERGLASPSLTSLAGIAHALGVTVQYFVDTPSEERSVCRGDQLRFFGFADSANLFARLTNVTEGRQLESILVRLPPGQKRSEVTTHAGEEFLYVIEGEVSLTLEGKTFVLQAGDSAHYQSTVPHSWANTGKIEAVVVWVGTPRLF
;
A
#
# COMPACT_ATOMS: atom_id res chain seq x y z
N MET A 1 18.36 11.84 27.49
CA MET A 1 17.23 12.03 26.57
C MET A 1 16.01 11.40 27.24
N VAL A 2 15.00 12.18 27.60
CA VAL A 2 13.80 11.68 28.31
C VAL A 2 12.95 10.92 27.27
N PRO A 3 12.51 9.66 27.54
CA PRO A 3 11.65 8.93 26.61
C PRO A 3 10.31 9.67 26.47
N PRO A 4 9.68 9.67 25.26
CA PRO A 4 8.40 10.32 25.04
C PRO A 4 7.34 9.71 25.95
N THR A 5 6.50 10.55 26.52
CA THR A 5 5.38 10.15 27.38
C THR A 5 4.36 9.35 26.57
N GLU A 6 3.57 8.51 27.25
CA GLU A 6 2.53 7.66 26.63
C GLU A 6 1.53 8.49 25.80
N ASN A 7 1.23 9.70 26.25
CA ASN A 7 0.35 10.66 25.57
C ASN A 7 0.98 11.14 24.22
N THR A 8 2.28 11.34 24.17
CA THR A 8 3.00 11.74 22.96
C THR A 8 3.05 10.58 21.94
N ARG A 9 3.20 9.34 22.42
CA ARG A 9 3.18 8.15 21.54
C ARG A 9 1.80 7.93 20.91
N SER A 10 0.74 8.09 21.70
CA SER A 10 -0.65 7.97 21.22
C SER A 10 -1.00 9.04 20.18
N ALA A 11 -0.61 10.30 20.43
CA ALA A 11 -0.82 11.39 19.47
C ALA A 11 -0.08 11.18 18.15
N ASN A 12 1.18 10.70 18.21
CA ASN A 12 1.96 10.39 17.02
C ASN A 12 1.37 9.22 16.22
N ALA A 13 0.85 8.20 16.90
CA ALA A 13 0.19 7.06 16.24
C ALA A 13 -1.11 7.49 15.55
N ALA A 14 -1.92 8.35 16.18
CA ALA A 14 -3.14 8.88 15.57
C ALA A 14 -2.84 9.75 14.34
N ALA A 15 -1.80 10.59 14.40
CA ALA A 15 -1.36 11.41 13.28
C ALA A 15 -0.85 10.55 12.11
N ALA A 16 -0.07 9.51 12.40
CA ALA A 16 0.43 8.58 11.37
C ALA A 16 -0.71 7.81 10.70
N LEU A 17 -1.67 7.31 11.48
CA LEU A 17 -2.86 6.64 10.96
C LEU A 17 -3.69 7.58 10.08
N GLY A 18 -3.97 8.79 10.54
CA GLY A 18 -4.74 9.79 9.80
C GLY A 18 -4.09 10.15 8.48
N SER A 19 -2.77 10.31 8.46
CA SER A 19 -2.00 10.58 7.24
C SER A 19 -2.11 9.44 6.23
N LYS A 20 -2.05 8.17 6.67
CA LYS A 20 -2.24 6.99 5.80
C LYS A 20 -3.64 6.95 5.18
N ILE A 21 -4.68 7.20 5.98
CA ILE A 21 -6.07 7.24 5.51
C ILE A 21 -6.23 8.32 4.45
N ARG A 22 -5.74 9.53 4.72
CA ARG A 22 -5.81 10.66 3.79
C ARG A 22 -5.08 10.38 2.48
N ALA A 23 -3.85 9.86 2.54
CA ALA A 23 -3.05 9.53 1.37
C ALA A 23 -3.76 8.51 0.47
N LEU A 24 -4.28 7.42 1.05
CA LEU A 24 -5.01 6.39 0.30
C LEU A 24 -6.29 6.96 -0.33
N ARG A 25 -7.08 7.72 0.43
CA ARG A 25 -8.29 8.37 -0.09
C ARG A 25 -8.00 9.26 -1.29
N GLN A 26 -6.98 10.13 -1.18
CA GLN A 26 -6.58 11.04 -2.26
C GLN A 26 -6.09 10.29 -3.49
N ARG A 27 -5.32 9.23 -3.31
CA ARG A 27 -4.86 8.35 -4.38
C ARG A 27 -6.04 7.71 -5.13
N LEU A 28 -7.05 7.26 -4.41
CA LEU A 28 -8.29 6.71 -4.98
C LEU A 28 -9.21 7.81 -5.55
N LYS A 29 -8.76 9.08 -5.55
CA LYS A 29 -9.52 10.24 -6.02
C LYS A 29 -10.89 10.39 -5.36
N ARG A 30 -11.05 9.85 -4.13
CA ARG A 30 -12.29 9.96 -3.36
C ARG A 30 -12.34 11.25 -2.55
N THR A 31 -13.50 11.86 -2.48
CA THR A 31 -13.76 13.00 -1.59
C THR A 31 -13.92 12.54 -0.14
N LEU A 32 -13.80 13.47 0.80
CA LEU A 32 -14.11 13.20 2.21
C LEU A 32 -15.57 12.74 2.40
N ASP A 33 -16.48 13.31 1.62
CA ASP A 33 -17.91 13.04 1.72
C ASP A 33 -18.25 11.63 1.27
N GLU A 34 -17.81 11.24 0.08
CA GLU A 34 -17.97 9.88 -0.46
C GLU A 34 -17.40 8.83 0.48
N THR A 35 -16.19 9.07 1.00
CA THR A 35 -15.52 8.12 1.88
C THR A 35 -16.22 8.01 3.23
N ALA A 36 -16.65 9.13 3.82
CA ALA A 36 -17.36 9.14 5.10
C ALA A 36 -18.70 8.43 4.98
N THR A 37 -19.47 8.71 3.91
CA THR A 37 -20.75 8.05 3.61
C THR A 37 -20.55 6.53 3.46
N ALA A 38 -19.58 6.11 2.66
CA ALA A 38 -19.30 4.69 2.44
C ALA A 38 -18.80 3.98 3.72
N ALA A 39 -18.10 4.70 4.61
CA ALA A 39 -17.61 4.20 5.88
C ALA A 39 -18.65 4.21 7.01
N GLY A 40 -19.84 4.78 6.78
CA GLY A 40 -20.90 4.93 7.79
C GLY A 40 -20.55 5.88 8.93
N ILE A 41 -19.70 6.90 8.67
CA ILE A 41 -19.27 7.91 9.64
C ILE A 41 -19.55 9.32 9.12
N SER A 42 -19.49 10.31 10.02
CA SER A 42 -19.67 11.69 9.60
C SER A 42 -18.43 12.28 8.93
N LYS A 43 -18.61 13.14 7.91
CA LYS A 43 -17.54 13.86 7.23
C LYS A 43 -16.64 14.67 8.19
N PRO A 44 -17.18 15.43 9.19
CA PRO A 44 -16.35 16.10 10.19
C PRO A 44 -15.48 15.14 10.98
N PHE A 45 -16.01 13.96 11.35
CA PHE A 45 -15.24 12.96 12.08
C PHE A 45 -14.10 12.39 11.23
N LEU A 46 -14.36 11.99 9.98
CA LEU A 46 -13.30 11.53 9.07
C LEU A 46 -12.22 12.60 8.88
N SER A 47 -12.62 13.88 8.73
CA SER A 47 -11.67 14.99 8.64
C SER A 47 -10.80 15.15 9.89
N GLN A 48 -11.36 14.94 11.09
CA GLN A 48 -10.58 14.96 12.33
C GLN A 48 -9.63 13.77 12.43
N VAL A 49 -10.06 12.58 12.02
CA VAL A 49 -9.23 11.38 11.96
C VAL A 49 -8.05 11.61 11.00
N GLU A 50 -8.29 12.10 9.79
CA GLU A 50 -7.22 12.37 8.82
C GLU A 50 -6.19 13.42 9.29
N ARG A 51 -6.58 14.31 10.19
CA ARG A 51 -5.68 15.30 10.81
C ARG A 51 -5.01 14.79 12.08
N GLY A 52 -5.30 13.56 12.51
CA GLY A 52 -4.79 13.02 13.77
C GLY A 52 -5.39 13.66 15.03
N LEU A 53 -6.52 14.39 14.90
CA LEU A 53 -7.22 15.06 15.99
C LEU A 53 -8.28 14.17 16.66
N ALA A 54 -8.59 13.02 16.05
CA ALA A 54 -9.47 12.00 16.60
C ALA A 54 -8.92 10.61 16.28
N SER A 55 -9.10 9.67 17.21
CA SER A 55 -8.78 8.25 16.99
C SER A 55 -10.07 7.50 16.67
N PRO A 56 -10.13 6.77 15.53
CA PRO A 56 -11.29 5.95 15.21
C PRO A 56 -11.36 4.73 16.13
N SER A 57 -12.57 4.29 16.47
CA SER A 57 -12.78 2.95 17.03
C SER A 57 -12.41 1.87 16.01
N LEU A 58 -12.25 0.62 16.47
CA LEU A 58 -11.98 -0.49 15.54
C LEU A 58 -13.09 -0.63 14.48
N THR A 59 -14.34 -0.44 14.88
CA THR A 59 -15.51 -0.48 13.96
C THR A 59 -15.42 0.66 12.92
N SER A 60 -15.12 1.88 13.36
CA SER A 60 -14.95 3.02 12.44
C SER A 60 -13.77 2.82 11.50
N LEU A 61 -12.65 2.26 12.00
CA LEU A 61 -11.48 1.96 11.17
C LEU A 61 -11.79 0.87 10.15
N ALA A 62 -12.56 -0.16 10.53
CA ALA A 62 -13.04 -1.19 9.61
C ALA A 62 -13.94 -0.62 8.51
N GLY A 63 -14.85 0.30 8.86
CA GLY A 63 -15.68 1.02 7.91
C GLY A 63 -14.84 1.85 6.93
N ILE A 64 -13.86 2.59 7.43
CA ILE A 64 -12.93 3.39 6.60
C ILE A 64 -12.12 2.47 5.66
N ALA A 65 -11.58 1.36 6.19
CA ALA A 65 -10.83 0.39 5.41
C ALA A 65 -11.69 -0.19 4.27
N HIS A 66 -12.90 -0.63 4.59
CA HIS A 66 -13.87 -1.13 3.60
C HIS A 66 -14.21 -0.07 2.55
N ALA A 67 -14.49 1.17 2.96
CA ALA A 67 -14.76 2.29 2.05
C ALA A 67 -13.61 2.59 1.11
N LEU A 68 -12.37 2.33 1.53
CA LEU A 68 -11.15 2.52 0.73
C LEU A 68 -10.65 1.24 0.04
N GLY A 69 -11.41 0.13 0.14
CA GLY A 69 -11.10 -1.12 -0.53
C GLY A 69 -9.89 -1.87 0.02
N VAL A 70 -9.52 -1.64 1.29
CA VAL A 70 -8.38 -2.30 1.95
C VAL A 70 -8.81 -3.06 3.20
N THR A 71 -7.95 -3.92 3.71
CA THR A 71 -8.15 -4.55 5.02
C THR A 71 -7.73 -3.60 6.15
N VAL A 72 -8.24 -3.80 7.36
CA VAL A 72 -7.82 -3.03 8.56
C VAL A 72 -6.31 -3.14 8.78
N GLN A 73 -5.73 -4.31 8.47
CA GLN A 73 -4.30 -4.58 8.55
C GLN A 73 -3.47 -3.51 7.82
N TYR A 74 -3.92 -3.05 6.67
CA TYR A 74 -3.27 -1.97 5.91
C TYR A 74 -2.95 -0.75 6.77
N PHE A 75 -3.82 -0.40 7.72
CA PHE A 75 -3.66 0.77 8.59
C PHE A 75 -2.93 0.46 9.90
N VAL A 76 -3.08 -0.75 10.43
CA VAL A 76 -2.62 -1.12 11.78
C VAL A 76 -1.18 -1.60 11.79
N ASP A 77 -0.69 -2.15 10.67
CA ASP A 77 0.68 -2.63 10.58
C ASP A 77 1.68 -1.47 10.67
N THR A 78 2.18 -1.27 11.87
CA THR A 78 3.35 -0.45 12.14
C THR A 78 4.50 -1.39 12.38
N PRO A 79 5.52 -1.43 11.51
CA PRO A 79 6.73 -2.20 11.81
C PRO A 79 7.35 -1.66 13.10
N SER A 80 7.58 -2.54 14.07
CA SER A 80 8.16 -2.17 15.37
C SER A 80 9.66 -1.94 15.26
N GLU A 81 10.11 -0.91 15.92
CA GLU A 81 11.37 -0.59 16.58
C GLU A 81 12.68 -0.44 15.79
N GLU A 82 13.03 -1.21 14.81
CA GLU A 82 14.21 -0.95 13.98
C GLU A 82 13.81 -0.20 12.70
N ARG A 83 13.85 1.12 12.76
CA ARG A 83 13.42 2.03 11.66
C ARG A 83 14.10 1.79 10.31
N SER A 84 15.04 0.87 10.19
CA SER A 84 15.81 0.61 8.97
C SER A 84 15.88 -0.87 8.57
N VAL A 85 15.41 -1.77 9.40
CA VAL A 85 15.46 -3.21 9.15
C VAL A 85 14.06 -3.80 9.19
N CYS A 86 13.73 -4.61 8.20
CA CYS A 86 12.52 -5.45 8.15
C CYS A 86 12.94 -6.91 8.17
N ARG A 87 12.40 -7.70 9.10
CA ARG A 87 12.70 -9.12 9.22
C ARG A 87 11.67 -9.95 8.45
N GLY A 88 12.13 -10.96 7.71
CA GLY A 88 11.25 -11.78 6.88
C GLY A 88 10.18 -12.55 7.65
N ASP A 89 10.50 -12.97 8.88
CA ASP A 89 9.57 -13.66 9.80
C ASP A 89 8.51 -12.72 10.42
N GLN A 90 8.70 -11.41 10.28
CA GLN A 90 7.79 -10.36 10.78
C GLN A 90 6.94 -9.73 9.68
N LEU A 91 7.06 -10.19 8.45
CA LEU A 91 6.26 -9.67 7.34
C LEU A 91 4.76 -9.86 7.60
N ARG A 92 4.01 -8.78 7.43
CA ARG A 92 2.55 -8.78 7.54
C ARG A 92 1.95 -8.54 6.15
N PHE A 93 1.21 -9.54 5.66
CA PHE A 93 0.54 -9.45 4.38
C PHE A 93 -0.83 -8.77 4.53
N PHE A 94 -1.14 -7.88 3.61
CA PHE A 94 -2.45 -7.25 3.46
C PHE A 94 -2.93 -7.38 2.01
N GLY A 95 -4.24 -7.24 1.80
CA GLY A 95 -4.86 -7.30 0.47
C GLY A 95 -5.72 -6.08 0.19
N PHE A 96 -6.07 -5.89 -1.08
CA PHE A 96 -7.10 -4.96 -1.52
C PHE A 96 -8.37 -5.75 -1.84
N ALA A 97 -9.55 -5.12 -1.64
CA ALA A 97 -10.85 -5.81 -1.77
C ALA A 97 -11.07 -6.41 -3.16
N ASP A 98 -10.57 -5.76 -4.21
CA ASP A 98 -10.76 -6.16 -5.61
C ASP A 98 -9.56 -6.90 -6.20
N SER A 99 -8.63 -7.36 -5.36
CA SER A 99 -7.39 -8.02 -5.78
C SER A 99 -7.12 -9.26 -4.94
N ALA A 100 -6.82 -10.38 -5.59
CA ALA A 100 -6.33 -11.58 -4.89
C ALA A 100 -4.83 -11.49 -4.53
N ASN A 101 -4.14 -10.42 -4.95
CA ASN A 101 -2.74 -10.21 -4.61
C ASN A 101 -2.57 -9.92 -3.13
N LEU A 102 -1.48 -10.43 -2.55
CA LEU A 102 -1.06 -10.14 -1.20
C LEU A 102 0.20 -9.28 -1.22
N PHE A 103 0.22 -8.27 -0.36
CA PHE A 103 1.26 -7.26 -0.30
C PHE A 103 1.88 -7.24 1.10
N ALA A 104 3.20 -7.16 1.21
CA ALA A 104 3.88 -6.94 2.48
C ALA A 104 4.94 -5.86 2.33
N ARG A 105 4.94 -4.88 3.23
CA ARG A 105 5.95 -3.81 3.20
C ARG A 105 7.31 -4.34 3.61
N LEU A 106 8.32 -4.05 2.79
CA LEU A 106 9.73 -4.31 3.09
C LEU A 106 10.42 -3.06 3.67
N THR A 107 9.78 -1.90 3.57
CA THR A 107 10.27 -0.63 4.09
C THR A 107 9.37 -0.09 5.18
N ASN A 108 9.97 0.50 6.20
CA ASN A 108 9.24 1.16 7.27
C ASN A 108 8.73 2.54 6.81
N VAL A 109 7.52 2.88 7.24
CA VAL A 109 6.92 4.20 7.02
C VAL A 109 7.60 5.20 7.94
N THR A 110 8.62 5.89 7.43
CA THR A 110 9.34 6.94 8.16
C THR A 110 9.19 8.25 7.38
N GLU A 111 8.97 9.35 8.10
CA GLU A 111 8.86 10.68 7.51
C GLU A 111 10.13 11.03 6.73
N GLY A 112 9.98 11.65 5.56
CA GLY A 112 11.07 12.06 4.68
C GLY A 112 11.63 10.98 3.75
N ARG A 113 11.24 9.72 3.88
CA ARG A 113 11.64 8.67 2.93
C ARG A 113 10.73 8.67 1.71
N GLN A 114 11.33 8.70 0.52
CA GLN A 114 10.62 8.74 -0.77
C GLN A 114 10.39 7.35 -1.37
N LEU A 115 11.28 6.41 -1.06
CA LEU A 115 11.25 5.06 -1.61
C LEU A 115 10.33 4.18 -0.77
N GLU A 116 9.49 3.40 -1.44
CA GLU A 116 8.72 2.30 -0.88
C GLU A 116 9.13 0.99 -1.55
N SER A 117 9.22 -0.07 -0.76
CA SER A 117 9.49 -1.41 -1.27
C SER A 117 8.48 -2.39 -0.69
N ILE A 118 7.90 -3.20 -1.57
CA ILE A 118 6.81 -4.12 -1.27
C ILE A 118 7.14 -5.50 -1.84
N LEU A 119 6.97 -6.53 -1.03
CA LEU A 119 6.88 -7.90 -1.50
C LEU A 119 5.44 -8.17 -1.92
N VAL A 120 5.26 -8.66 -3.14
CA VAL A 120 3.95 -8.96 -3.68
C VAL A 120 3.87 -10.44 -4.05
N ARG A 121 2.81 -11.10 -3.63
CA ARG A 121 2.42 -12.42 -4.07
C ARG A 121 1.25 -12.33 -5.02
N LEU A 122 1.40 -12.85 -6.20
CA LEU A 122 0.39 -12.88 -7.25
C LEU A 122 -0.06 -14.32 -7.47
N PRO A 123 -1.28 -14.69 -7.08
CA PRO A 123 -1.84 -15.99 -7.41
C PRO A 123 -1.86 -16.25 -8.93
N PRO A 124 -1.85 -17.51 -9.36
CA PRO A 124 -1.86 -17.86 -10.78
C PRO A 124 -3.17 -17.46 -11.47
N GLY A 125 -3.10 -17.22 -12.77
CA GLY A 125 -4.26 -17.00 -13.63
C GLY A 125 -4.97 -15.68 -13.40
N GLN A 126 -4.31 -14.69 -12.84
CA GLN A 126 -4.92 -13.38 -12.59
C GLN A 126 -5.13 -12.59 -13.89
N LYS A 127 -6.24 -11.88 -13.92
CA LYS A 127 -6.49 -10.84 -14.93
C LYS A 127 -5.52 -9.68 -14.72
N ARG A 128 -5.18 -8.99 -15.80
CA ARG A 128 -4.38 -7.76 -15.74
C ARG A 128 -4.95 -6.80 -14.70
N SER A 129 -4.06 -6.16 -13.95
CA SER A 129 -4.43 -4.97 -13.18
C SER A 129 -4.96 -3.88 -14.10
N GLU A 130 -5.68 -2.91 -13.56
CA GLU A 130 -5.98 -1.70 -14.31
C GLU A 130 -4.68 -1.04 -14.79
N VAL A 131 -4.73 -0.45 -16.00
CA VAL A 131 -3.61 0.35 -16.49
C VAL A 131 -3.50 1.60 -15.64
N THR A 132 -2.34 1.80 -15.05
CA THR A 132 -2.07 2.94 -14.18
C THR A 132 -1.01 3.86 -14.77
N THR A 133 -1.09 5.12 -14.39
CA THR A 133 -0.05 6.14 -14.62
C THR A 133 0.02 7.05 -13.40
N HIS A 134 1.22 7.36 -12.95
CA HIS A 134 1.46 8.30 -11.87
C HIS A 134 2.87 8.89 -11.96
N ALA A 135 3.17 9.91 -11.16
CA ALA A 135 4.51 10.47 -11.11
C ALA A 135 5.48 9.50 -10.45
N GLY A 136 6.74 9.53 -10.86
CA GLY A 136 7.83 8.76 -10.28
C GLY A 136 8.32 7.62 -11.17
N GLU A 137 8.98 6.68 -10.55
CA GLU A 137 9.56 5.50 -11.21
C GLU A 137 9.33 4.25 -10.40
N GLU A 138 9.31 3.12 -11.08
CA GLU A 138 9.11 1.80 -10.49
C GLU A 138 10.21 0.84 -10.95
N PHE A 139 10.63 0.00 -10.01
CA PHE A 139 11.49 -1.15 -10.26
C PHE A 139 10.78 -2.42 -9.80
N LEU A 140 10.80 -3.42 -10.66
CA LEU A 140 10.24 -4.74 -10.40
C LEU A 140 11.32 -5.81 -10.54
N TYR A 141 11.40 -6.74 -9.58
CA TYR A 141 12.28 -7.90 -9.63
C TYR A 141 11.48 -9.16 -9.32
N VAL A 142 11.52 -10.15 -10.19
CA VAL A 142 10.82 -11.42 -10.03
C VAL A 142 11.69 -12.38 -9.22
N ILE A 143 11.20 -12.78 -8.04
CA ILE A 143 11.88 -13.76 -7.19
C ILE A 143 11.50 -15.19 -7.60
N GLU A 144 10.19 -15.41 -7.88
CA GLU A 144 9.62 -16.71 -8.18
C GLU A 144 8.47 -16.58 -9.16
N GLY A 145 8.26 -17.60 -10.01
CA GLY A 145 7.19 -17.61 -11.00
C GLY A 145 7.47 -16.72 -12.20
N GLU A 146 6.40 -16.20 -12.80
CA GLU A 146 6.48 -15.31 -13.95
C GLU A 146 5.48 -14.17 -13.84
N VAL A 147 5.81 -13.02 -14.42
CA VAL A 147 4.94 -11.83 -14.45
C VAL A 147 4.88 -11.29 -15.88
N SER A 148 3.68 -11.08 -16.38
CA SER A 148 3.42 -10.34 -17.61
C SER A 148 3.34 -8.85 -17.30
N LEU A 149 4.39 -8.09 -17.65
CA LEU A 149 4.43 -6.63 -17.54
C LEU A 149 4.05 -6.01 -18.89
N THR A 150 3.08 -5.12 -18.88
CA THR A 150 2.70 -4.34 -20.07
C THR A 150 3.10 -2.88 -19.88
N LEU A 151 3.92 -2.35 -20.77
CA LEU A 151 4.35 -0.95 -20.85
C LEU A 151 3.94 -0.38 -22.20
N GLU A 152 3.20 0.73 -22.23
CA GLU A 152 2.71 1.36 -23.48
C GLU A 152 2.05 0.37 -24.46
N GLY A 153 1.31 -0.61 -23.93
CA GLY A 153 0.64 -1.64 -24.71
C GLY A 153 1.54 -2.82 -25.16
N LYS A 154 2.85 -2.74 -24.99
CA LYS A 154 3.77 -3.85 -25.25
C LYS A 154 3.92 -4.72 -24.01
N THR A 155 3.72 -6.03 -24.17
CA THR A 155 3.81 -7.00 -23.07
C THR A 155 5.16 -7.71 -23.08
N PHE A 156 5.77 -7.78 -21.89
CA PHE A 156 6.99 -8.52 -21.59
C PHE A 156 6.66 -9.60 -20.57
N VAL A 157 7.14 -10.82 -20.78
CA VAL A 157 7.06 -11.89 -19.78
C VAL A 157 8.39 -11.91 -19.03
N LEU A 158 8.33 -11.59 -17.75
CA LEU A 158 9.48 -11.61 -16.84
C LEU A 158 9.45 -12.91 -16.04
N GLN A 159 10.56 -13.63 -16.02
CA GLN A 159 10.73 -14.86 -15.26
C GLN A 159 11.56 -14.62 -14.00
N ALA A 160 11.63 -15.59 -13.10
CA ALA A 160 12.46 -15.51 -11.91
C ALA A 160 13.92 -15.11 -12.28
N GLY A 161 14.42 -14.06 -11.62
CA GLY A 161 15.71 -13.42 -11.91
C GLY A 161 15.64 -12.22 -12.84
N ASP A 162 14.54 -12.02 -13.57
CA ASP A 162 14.35 -10.86 -14.43
C ASP A 162 13.92 -9.62 -13.63
N SER A 163 14.22 -8.46 -14.19
CA SER A 163 13.81 -7.17 -13.62
C SER A 163 13.33 -6.22 -14.71
N ALA A 164 12.56 -5.23 -14.29
CA ALA A 164 12.17 -4.10 -15.10
C ALA A 164 12.30 -2.79 -14.28
N HIS A 165 12.73 -1.72 -14.95
CA HIS A 165 12.76 -0.38 -14.38
C HIS A 165 12.17 0.59 -15.41
N TYR A 166 11.16 1.36 -15.00
CA TYR A 166 10.44 2.26 -15.91
C TYR A 166 9.90 3.49 -15.18
N GLN A 167 9.66 4.55 -15.94
CA GLN A 167 8.97 5.73 -15.44
C GLN A 167 7.49 5.41 -15.25
N SER A 168 6.93 5.70 -14.09
CA SER A 168 5.52 5.41 -13.78
C SER A 168 4.54 6.30 -14.54
N THR A 169 5.03 7.33 -15.23
CA THR A 169 4.26 8.15 -16.18
C THR A 169 3.89 7.38 -17.45
N VAL A 170 4.60 6.30 -17.76
CA VAL A 170 4.29 5.37 -18.85
C VAL A 170 3.08 4.51 -18.43
N PRO A 171 2.04 4.38 -19.29
CA PRO A 171 0.91 3.49 -19.01
C PRO A 171 1.41 2.06 -18.80
N HIS A 172 1.15 1.52 -17.62
CA HIS A 172 1.66 0.22 -17.22
C HIS A 172 0.62 -0.63 -16.48
N SER A 173 0.76 -1.94 -16.59
CA SER A 173 0.00 -2.94 -15.85
C SER A 173 0.78 -4.24 -15.78
N TRP A 174 0.51 -5.06 -14.79
CA TRP A 174 1.13 -6.36 -14.62
C TRP A 174 0.15 -7.40 -14.12
N ALA A 175 0.42 -8.67 -14.43
CA ALA A 175 -0.43 -9.80 -14.06
C ALA A 175 0.42 -11.07 -13.96
N ASN A 176 -0.03 -12.04 -13.18
CA ASN A 176 0.46 -13.39 -13.24
C ASN A 176 -0.46 -14.21 -14.16
N THR A 177 -0.02 -14.43 -15.40
CA THR A 177 -0.71 -15.29 -16.39
C THR A 177 -0.22 -16.73 -16.35
N GLY A 178 0.75 -17.02 -15.48
CA GLY A 178 1.33 -18.35 -15.29
C GLY A 178 0.45 -19.31 -14.53
N LYS A 179 0.98 -20.50 -14.25
CA LYS A 179 0.26 -21.60 -13.58
C LYS A 179 0.58 -21.72 -12.08
N ILE A 180 1.61 -21.04 -11.62
CA ILE A 180 2.05 -21.01 -10.21
C ILE A 180 2.00 -19.60 -9.68
N GLU A 181 2.02 -19.45 -8.36
CA GLU A 181 2.15 -18.13 -7.70
C GLU A 181 3.45 -17.46 -8.17
N ALA A 182 3.38 -16.17 -8.45
CA ALA A 182 4.58 -15.35 -8.66
C ALA A 182 4.86 -14.50 -7.42
N VAL A 183 6.14 -14.36 -7.10
CA VAL A 183 6.63 -13.53 -6.00
C VAL A 183 7.56 -12.47 -6.56
N VAL A 184 7.25 -11.20 -6.30
CA VAL A 184 8.03 -10.08 -6.82
C VAL A 184 8.37 -9.07 -5.73
N VAL A 185 9.52 -8.42 -5.86
CA VAL A 185 9.82 -7.18 -5.15
C VAL A 185 9.47 -6.02 -6.09
N TRP A 186 8.55 -5.21 -5.63
CA TRP A 186 8.24 -3.93 -6.25
C TRP A 186 8.85 -2.79 -5.43
N VAL A 187 9.47 -1.85 -6.10
CA VAL A 187 10.05 -0.64 -5.50
C VAL A 187 9.54 0.57 -6.27
N GLY A 188 9.04 1.57 -5.58
CA GLY A 188 8.50 2.77 -6.21
C GLY A 188 8.89 4.05 -5.49
N THR A 189 8.90 5.13 -6.23
CA THR A 189 9.09 6.51 -5.74
C THR A 189 8.26 7.48 -6.60
N PRO A 190 7.64 8.54 -6.01
CA PRO A 190 7.42 8.69 -4.57
C PRO A 190 6.55 7.58 -4.01
N ARG A 191 6.54 7.43 -2.70
CA ARG A 191 5.73 6.43 -2.00
C ARG A 191 4.27 6.47 -2.43
N LEU A 192 3.72 5.29 -2.72
CA LEU A 192 2.34 5.13 -3.17
C LEU A 192 1.39 4.69 -2.03
N PHE A 193 1.93 4.11 -0.93
CA PHE A 193 1.15 3.49 0.15
C PHE A 193 1.50 4.05 1.53
#